data_ce729e5d5569d48ef6428e1f5bd62981
#
_entry.id   ce729e5d5569d48ef6428e1f5bd62981
#
_cell.length_a   1.000
_cell.length_b   1.000
_cell.length_c   1.000
_cell.angle_alpha   90.00
_cell.angle_beta   90.00
_cell.angle_gamma   90.00
#
_symmetry.space_group_name_H-M   'P 1'
#
loop_
_entity.id
_entity.type
_entity.pdbx_description
1 polymer ?
#
loop_
_entity_poly.entity_id
_entity_poly.type
_entity_poly.pdbx_seq_one_letter_code
_entity_poly.pdbx_strand_id
1 'polypeptide(L)'
;EIRLSQVSSNKANQWVLDKFYVHKFEGIPENGTVLENPDKVAEELKLALQKSKINTTNAAIAIPVTSAIIRVVTAPLMTDEELKKAIDTDSLWENLVQLTDNLNDYSIFHQVINRDKTGNTMDILFVASKLSDINSYTDIIKKGGLNAVIIDVKCFALKSAVDQINQIAGSIEDSNLTAVLEFGLDENYVMILYENNPIITDIFIRSQDRKTLQESSNQEEMDALVRRYMTQVKQAVQDFEQKYEKRIRNLKVTSNLQNVEDYLGSFRKNMVNTGYNLFDPFDGIKIPAQLEND
;
A
#
# COMPACT_ATOMS: atom_id res chain seq x y z
N GLU A 1 15.21 3.87 -4.86
CA GLU A 1 15.79 4.18 -3.54
C GLU A 1 15.47 3.11 -2.50
N ILE A 2 16.23 3.05 -1.41
CA ILE A 2 15.95 2.22 -0.23
C ILE A 2 15.61 3.14 0.93
N ARG A 3 14.49 2.88 1.60
CA ARG A 3 14.10 3.57 2.83
C ARG A 3 14.24 2.62 4.00
N LEU A 4 15.00 3.03 4.99
CA LEU A 4 15.26 2.26 6.20
C LEU A 4 14.70 3.01 7.41
N SER A 5 13.91 2.32 8.21
CA SER A 5 13.46 2.82 9.51
C SER A 5 13.73 1.76 10.58
N GLN A 6 14.22 2.19 11.72
CA GLN A 6 14.32 1.36 12.91
C GLN A 6 13.40 1.94 13.97
N VAL A 7 12.54 1.12 14.50
CA VAL A 7 11.57 1.50 15.53
C VAL A 7 11.72 0.62 16.74
N SER A 8 11.47 1.19 17.92
CA SER A 8 11.42 0.47 19.19
C SER A 8 10.16 0.82 19.97
N SER A 9 9.88 0.08 21.02
CA SER A 9 8.82 0.40 21.97
C SER A 9 9.43 0.90 23.28
N ASN A 10 8.95 2.03 23.77
CA ASN A 10 9.37 2.53 25.07
C ASN A 10 8.62 1.84 26.22
N LYS A 11 8.97 2.18 27.47
CA LYS A 11 8.35 1.61 28.69
C LYS A 11 6.84 1.90 28.81
N ALA A 12 6.33 2.87 28.06
CA ALA A 12 4.91 3.22 28.00
C ALA A 12 4.19 2.55 26.81
N ASN A 13 4.81 1.58 26.15
CA ASN A 13 4.33 0.92 24.92
C ASN A 13 4.07 1.89 23.76
N GLN A 14 4.76 3.02 23.73
CA GLN A 14 4.70 3.95 22.60
C GLN A 14 5.82 3.61 21.61
N TRP A 15 5.50 3.67 20.33
CA TRP A 15 6.49 3.54 19.28
C TRP A 15 7.44 4.75 19.24
N VAL A 16 8.71 4.47 19.05
CA VAL A 16 9.78 5.46 18.95
C VAL A 16 10.53 5.18 17.65
N LEU A 17 10.73 6.20 16.83
CA LEU A 17 11.59 6.13 15.67
C LEU A 17 13.04 6.27 16.10
N ASP A 18 13.81 5.19 16.13
CA ASP A 18 15.22 5.22 16.55
C ASP A 18 16.14 5.74 15.44
N LYS A 19 15.84 5.33 14.18
CA LYS A 19 16.62 5.73 13.00
C LYS A 19 15.74 5.78 11.77
N PHE A 20 16.05 6.73 10.91
CA PHE A 20 15.49 6.85 9.57
C PHE A 20 16.59 7.17 8.58
N TYR A 21 16.58 6.56 7.40
CA TYR A 21 17.57 6.80 6.37
C TYR A 21 17.02 6.50 5.00
N VAL A 22 17.25 7.40 4.06
CA VAL A 22 16.91 7.23 2.64
C VAL A 22 18.19 7.11 1.85
N HIS A 23 18.35 6.00 1.13
CA HIS A 23 19.46 5.71 0.25
C HIS A 23 19.02 5.76 -1.21
N LYS A 24 19.57 6.69 -1.96
CA LYS A 24 19.35 6.75 -3.41
C LYS A 24 20.27 5.76 -4.10
N PHE A 25 19.74 4.99 -5.04
CA PHE A 25 20.53 4.04 -5.80
C PHE A 25 21.61 4.74 -6.63
N GLU A 26 22.83 4.21 -6.59
CA GLU A 26 23.91 4.62 -7.45
C GLU A 26 24.06 3.60 -8.59
N GLY A 27 23.73 4.01 -9.83
CA GLY A 27 23.93 3.19 -11.03
C GLY A 27 22.90 2.07 -11.26
N ILE A 28 21.75 2.11 -10.63
CA ILE A 28 20.54 1.40 -11.07
C ILE A 28 19.75 2.36 -11.95
N PRO A 29 19.30 1.95 -13.16
CA PRO A 29 18.49 2.81 -14.01
C PRO A 29 17.20 3.25 -13.28
N GLU A 30 16.80 4.51 -13.45
CA GLU A 30 15.57 5.05 -12.83
C GLU A 30 14.30 4.27 -13.21
N ASN A 31 14.29 3.64 -14.39
CA ASN A 31 13.16 2.83 -14.87
C ASN A 31 13.33 1.32 -14.58
N GLY A 32 14.40 0.92 -13.88
CA GLY A 32 14.67 -0.48 -13.55
C GLY A 32 13.88 -0.91 -12.32
N THR A 33 13.37 -2.13 -12.36
CA THR A 33 12.75 -2.73 -11.16
C THR A 33 13.81 -3.33 -10.24
N VAL A 34 13.46 -3.46 -8.95
CA VAL A 34 14.31 -4.09 -7.93
C VAL A 34 14.68 -5.52 -8.35
N LEU A 35 13.72 -6.26 -8.93
CA LEU A 35 13.88 -7.66 -9.32
C LEU A 35 14.72 -7.86 -10.58
N GLU A 36 14.91 -6.82 -11.40
CA GLU A 36 15.81 -6.87 -12.58
C GLU A 36 17.29 -6.76 -12.21
N ASN A 37 17.58 -6.19 -11.02
CA ASN A 37 18.97 -5.94 -10.59
C ASN A 37 19.22 -6.42 -9.14
N PRO A 38 18.89 -7.67 -8.78
CA PRO A 38 18.81 -8.11 -7.39
C PRO A 38 20.17 -8.04 -6.65
N ASP A 39 21.25 -8.41 -7.30
CA ASP A 39 22.59 -8.40 -6.67
C ASP A 39 23.05 -6.97 -6.40
N LYS A 40 22.80 -6.05 -7.33
CA LYS A 40 23.15 -4.65 -7.16
C LYS A 40 22.32 -3.97 -6.07
N VAL A 41 21.03 -4.28 -6.02
CA VAL A 41 20.15 -3.79 -4.93
C VAL A 41 20.62 -4.32 -3.57
N ALA A 42 21.09 -5.56 -3.50
CA ALA A 42 21.65 -6.12 -2.27
C ALA A 42 22.95 -5.42 -1.84
N GLU A 43 23.82 -5.03 -2.79
CA GLU A 43 25.02 -4.23 -2.50
C GLU A 43 24.65 -2.83 -1.99
N GLU A 44 23.70 -2.18 -2.65
CA GLU A 44 23.17 -0.86 -2.22
C GLU A 44 22.53 -0.94 -0.84
N LEU A 45 21.84 -2.04 -0.50
CA LEU A 45 21.29 -2.28 0.83
C LEU A 45 22.40 -2.38 1.89
N LYS A 46 23.51 -3.06 1.61
CA LYS A 46 24.66 -3.10 2.53
C LYS A 46 25.22 -1.71 2.79
N LEU A 47 25.37 -0.92 1.72
CA LEU A 47 25.85 0.47 1.85
C LEU A 47 24.87 1.32 2.67
N ALA A 48 23.58 1.18 2.43
CA ALA A 48 22.55 1.89 3.18
C ALA A 48 22.58 1.53 4.67
N LEU A 49 22.74 0.25 5.00
CA LEU A 49 22.85 -0.21 6.41
C LEU A 49 24.11 0.34 7.09
N GLN A 50 25.24 0.37 6.39
CA GLN A 50 26.47 0.97 6.93
C GLN A 50 26.32 2.47 7.19
N LYS A 51 25.73 3.21 6.25
CA LYS A 51 25.53 4.67 6.37
C LYS A 51 24.50 5.02 7.46
N SER A 52 23.40 4.26 7.55
CA SER A 52 22.34 4.49 8.55
C SER A 52 22.73 4.10 9.97
N LYS A 53 23.80 3.32 10.14
CA LYS A 53 24.22 2.75 11.44
C LYS A 53 23.10 1.94 12.12
N ILE A 54 22.20 1.36 11.34
CA ILE A 54 21.22 0.39 11.83
C ILE A 54 21.96 -0.88 12.22
N ASN A 55 21.65 -1.41 13.39
CA ASN A 55 22.37 -2.54 14.01
C ASN A 55 21.50 -3.76 14.27
N THR A 56 20.24 -3.76 13.85
CA THR A 56 19.38 -4.94 13.88
C THR A 56 19.65 -5.82 12.67
N THR A 57 19.44 -7.14 12.84
CA THR A 57 19.55 -8.11 11.76
C THR A 57 18.19 -8.56 11.24
N ASN A 58 17.11 -8.35 11.99
CA ASN A 58 15.76 -8.70 11.57
C ASN A 58 15.11 -7.52 10.86
N ALA A 59 14.47 -7.79 9.72
CA ALA A 59 13.77 -6.80 8.94
C ALA A 59 12.36 -7.24 8.58
N ALA A 60 11.43 -6.28 8.62
CA ALA A 60 10.16 -6.36 7.92
C ALA A 60 10.31 -5.61 6.60
N ILE A 61 9.80 -6.15 5.52
CA ILE A 61 9.80 -5.49 4.21
C ILE A 61 8.39 -5.37 3.67
N ALA A 62 8.13 -4.29 2.97
CA ALA A 62 6.90 -4.09 2.21
C ALA A 62 7.24 -4.13 0.71
N ILE A 63 6.70 -5.14 0.01
CA ILE A 63 6.86 -5.27 -1.43
C ILE A 63 5.82 -4.39 -2.16
N PRO A 64 6.09 -3.98 -3.41
CA PRO A 64 5.15 -3.17 -4.18
C PRO A 64 3.79 -3.83 -4.35
N VAL A 65 2.73 -3.03 -4.43
CA VAL A 65 1.35 -3.52 -4.71
C VAL A 65 1.29 -4.25 -6.06
N THR A 66 2.09 -3.81 -7.03
CA THR A 66 2.23 -4.46 -8.34
C THR A 66 2.82 -5.87 -8.30
N SER A 67 3.45 -6.26 -7.19
CA SER A 67 3.94 -7.63 -6.95
C SER A 67 2.86 -8.56 -6.38
N ALA A 68 1.64 -8.08 -6.23
CA ALA A 68 0.50 -8.85 -5.74
C ALA A 68 -0.73 -8.65 -6.61
N ILE A 69 -1.53 -9.70 -6.72
CA ILE A 69 -2.87 -9.65 -7.28
C ILE A 69 -3.82 -9.47 -6.09
N ILE A 70 -4.50 -8.33 -6.04
CA ILE A 70 -5.41 -8.00 -4.94
C ILE A 70 -6.78 -7.75 -5.54
N ARG A 71 -7.77 -8.55 -5.16
CA ARG A 71 -9.13 -8.44 -5.70
C ARG A 71 -10.18 -8.75 -4.64
N VAL A 72 -11.31 -8.08 -4.74
CA VAL A 72 -12.53 -8.50 -4.05
C VAL A 72 -13.36 -9.30 -5.04
N VAL A 73 -13.55 -10.58 -4.76
CA VAL A 73 -14.35 -11.49 -5.58
C VAL A 73 -15.67 -11.80 -4.90
N THR A 74 -16.74 -11.88 -5.68
CA THR A 74 -18.06 -12.25 -5.16
C THR A 74 -18.30 -13.73 -5.44
N ALA A 75 -18.58 -14.49 -4.39
CA ALA A 75 -18.88 -15.93 -4.41
C ALA A 75 -20.30 -16.19 -3.91
N PRO A 76 -20.88 -17.36 -4.17
CA PRO A 76 -22.09 -17.82 -3.49
C PRO A 76 -21.89 -17.82 -1.98
N LEU A 77 -22.96 -17.54 -1.21
CA LEU A 77 -22.89 -17.56 0.23
C LEU A 77 -22.55 -18.97 0.73
N MET A 78 -21.51 -19.07 1.51
CA MET A 78 -20.99 -20.31 2.11
C MET A 78 -20.80 -20.14 3.60
N THR A 79 -20.94 -21.23 4.34
CA THR A 79 -20.43 -21.36 5.71
C THR A 79 -18.89 -21.41 5.69
N ASP A 80 -18.27 -21.22 6.84
CA ASP A 80 -16.80 -21.29 6.95
C ASP A 80 -16.25 -22.69 6.58
N GLU A 81 -17.02 -23.74 6.87
CA GLU A 81 -16.66 -25.13 6.54
C GLU A 81 -16.76 -25.40 5.03
N GLU A 82 -17.80 -24.87 4.37
CA GLU A 82 -17.97 -24.97 2.91
C GLU A 82 -16.91 -24.17 2.17
N LEU A 83 -16.63 -22.95 2.62
CA LEU A 83 -15.58 -22.11 2.08
C LEU A 83 -14.22 -22.80 2.19
N LYS A 84 -13.89 -23.37 3.35
CA LYS A 84 -12.65 -24.10 3.54
C LYS A 84 -12.53 -25.27 2.56
N LYS A 85 -13.57 -26.08 2.41
CA LYS A 85 -13.57 -27.17 1.43
C LYS A 85 -13.39 -26.71 -0.01
N ALA A 86 -14.05 -25.60 -0.39
CA ALA A 86 -13.94 -25.04 -1.73
C ALA A 86 -12.53 -24.50 -2.02
N ILE A 87 -11.83 -23.98 -1.00
CA ILE A 87 -10.44 -23.54 -1.10
C ILE A 87 -9.49 -24.74 -1.17
N ASP A 88 -9.67 -25.72 -0.29
CA ASP A 88 -8.82 -26.94 -0.25
C ASP A 88 -8.84 -27.74 -1.57
N THR A 89 -9.87 -27.56 -2.42
CA THR A 89 -9.98 -28.19 -3.73
C THR A 89 -9.53 -27.29 -4.89
N ASP A 90 -8.97 -26.12 -4.62
CA ASP A 90 -8.55 -25.07 -5.57
C ASP A 90 -9.67 -24.58 -6.51
N SER A 91 -10.82 -25.25 -6.54
CA SER A 91 -11.94 -24.98 -7.47
C SER A 91 -12.54 -23.59 -7.32
N LEU A 92 -12.46 -23.00 -6.12
CA LEU A 92 -12.97 -21.66 -5.87
C LEU A 92 -12.16 -20.62 -6.62
N TRP A 93 -10.83 -20.67 -6.51
CA TRP A 93 -9.96 -19.68 -7.12
C TRP A 93 -9.86 -19.83 -8.63
N GLU A 94 -9.83 -21.05 -9.14
CA GLU A 94 -9.86 -21.32 -10.59
C GLU A 94 -11.08 -20.68 -11.28
N ASN A 95 -12.22 -20.68 -10.60
CA ASN A 95 -13.45 -20.10 -11.13
C ASN A 95 -13.57 -18.60 -10.96
N LEU A 96 -13.05 -18.05 -9.86
CA LEU A 96 -13.23 -16.63 -9.49
C LEU A 96 -12.07 -15.73 -9.89
N VAL A 97 -10.85 -16.28 -9.96
CA VAL A 97 -9.64 -15.52 -10.25
C VAL A 97 -8.90 -16.12 -11.43
N GLN A 98 -8.87 -15.40 -12.55
CA GLN A 98 -8.07 -15.82 -13.70
C GLN A 98 -6.60 -15.48 -13.42
N LEU A 99 -5.85 -16.45 -12.94
CA LEU A 99 -4.39 -16.38 -12.83
C LEU A 99 -3.75 -16.86 -14.13
N THR A 100 -2.61 -16.30 -14.47
CA THR A 100 -1.85 -16.68 -15.68
C THR A 100 -1.04 -17.95 -15.50
N ASP A 101 -0.68 -18.27 -14.25
CA ASP A 101 0.17 -19.39 -13.86
C ASP A 101 -0.60 -20.33 -12.92
N ASN A 102 0.02 -21.43 -12.53
CA ASN A 102 -0.58 -22.40 -11.62
C ASN A 102 -0.75 -21.78 -10.22
N LEU A 103 -1.85 -22.10 -9.53
CA LEU A 103 -2.11 -21.64 -8.15
C LEU A 103 -0.97 -21.97 -7.19
N ASN A 104 -0.29 -23.12 -7.39
CA ASN A 104 0.85 -23.55 -6.58
C ASN A 104 2.09 -22.65 -6.72
N ASP A 105 2.15 -21.80 -7.74
CA ASP A 105 3.24 -20.83 -7.93
C ASP A 105 3.03 -19.53 -7.12
N TYR A 106 1.92 -19.45 -6.39
CA TYR A 106 1.56 -18.28 -5.60
C TYR A 106 1.46 -18.59 -4.10
N SER A 107 1.81 -17.59 -3.30
CA SER A 107 1.38 -17.50 -1.91
C SER A 107 0.02 -16.80 -1.90
N ILE A 108 -1.01 -17.48 -1.43
CA ILE A 108 -2.39 -17.00 -1.45
C ILE A 108 -2.86 -16.70 -0.04
N PHE A 109 -3.44 -15.53 0.14
CA PHE A 109 -4.18 -15.12 1.33
C PHE A 109 -5.61 -14.77 0.93
N HIS A 110 -6.57 -15.02 1.80
CA HIS A 110 -7.95 -14.65 1.60
C HIS A 110 -8.62 -14.23 2.91
N GLN A 111 -9.63 -13.38 2.81
CA GLN A 111 -10.46 -12.99 3.94
C GLN A 111 -11.88 -12.66 3.49
N VAL A 112 -12.88 -13.15 4.22
CA VAL A 112 -14.28 -12.77 3.98
C VAL A 112 -14.49 -11.34 4.48
N ILE A 113 -14.94 -10.46 3.55
CA ILE A 113 -15.23 -9.06 3.84
C ILE A 113 -16.68 -8.90 4.28
N ASN A 114 -17.60 -9.51 3.53
CA ASN A 114 -19.03 -9.35 3.72
C ASN A 114 -19.79 -10.63 3.38
N ARG A 115 -20.92 -10.84 4.06
CA ARG A 115 -21.89 -11.89 3.75
C ARG A 115 -23.27 -11.28 3.58
N ASP A 116 -23.72 -11.21 2.33
CA ASP A 116 -25.08 -10.78 2.00
C ASP A 116 -26.05 -11.97 2.00
N LYS A 117 -26.79 -12.13 3.08
CA LYS A 117 -27.81 -13.19 3.22
C LYS A 117 -29.00 -12.97 2.29
N THR A 118 -29.29 -11.73 1.92
CA THR A 118 -30.44 -11.39 1.06
C THR A 118 -30.10 -11.73 -0.40
N GLY A 119 -28.91 -11.36 -0.85
CA GLY A 119 -28.42 -11.68 -2.19
C GLY A 119 -27.85 -13.08 -2.32
N ASN A 120 -27.75 -13.85 -1.22
CA ASN A 120 -27.12 -15.18 -1.17
C ASN A 120 -25.70 -15.20 -1.73
N THR A 121 -24.95 -14.14 -1.43
CA THR A 121 -23.56 -13.95 -1.88
C THR A 121 -22.64 -13.57 -0.72
N MET A 122 -21.34 -13.69 -0.96
CA MET A 122 -20.30 -13.21 -0.05
C MET A 122 -19.16 -12.57 -0.85
N ASP A 123 -18.57 -11.53 -0.29
CA ASP A 123 -17.37 -10.90 -0.84
C ASP A 123 -16.14 -11.41 -0.11
N ILE A 124 -15.14 -11.81 -0.88
CA ILE A 124 -13.88 -12.35 -0.38
C ILE A 124 -12.74 -11.49 -0.93
N LEU A 125 -11.92 -10.95 -0.04
CA LEU A 125 -10.62 -10.39 -0.41
C LEU A 125 -9.71 -11.56 -0.78
N PHE A 126 -9.17 -11.51 -1.98
CA PHE A 126 -8.17 -12.44 -2.49
C PHE A 126 -6.87 -11.70 -2.71
N VAL A 127 -5.78 -12.25 -2.19
CA VAL A 127 -4.43 -11.71 -2.37
C VAL A 127 -3.50 -12.84 -2.79
N ALA A 128 -2.78 -12.66 -3.88
CA ALA A 128 -1.81 -13.63 -4.35
C ALA A 128 -0.52 -12.94 -4.81
N SER A 129 0.62 -13.44 -4.36
CA SER A 129 1.95 -13.00 -4.82
C SER A 129 2.73 -14.21 -5.32
N LYS A 130 3.47 -14.04 -6.43
CA LYS A 130 4.32 -15.12 -6.96
C LYS A 130 5.39 -15.51 -5.96
N LEU A 131 5.54 -16.80 -5.70
CA LEU A 131 6.58 -17.34 -4.82
C LEU A 131 7.98 -17.00 -5.33
N SER A 132 8.16 -16.94 -6.66
CA SER A 132 9.42 -16.50 -7.29
C SER A 132 9.80 -15.08 -6.87
N ASP A 133 8.83 -14.16 -6.85
CA ASP A 133 9.08 -12.77 -6.49
C ASP A 133 9.37 -12.62 -5.00
N ILE A 134 8.57 -13.29 -4.15
CA ILE A 134 8.80 -13.35 -2.70
C ILE A 134 10.20 -13.86 -2.38
N ASN A 135 10.62 -14.96 -3.05
CA ASN A 135 11.94 -15.52 -2.87
C ASN A 135 13.05 -14.55 -3.33
N SER A 136 12.84 -13.86 -4.45
CA SER A 136 13.80 -12.89 -4.96
C SER A 136 13.97 -11.70 -4.00
N TYR A 137 12.89 -11.17 -3.46
CA TYR A 137 12.96 -10.12 -2.42
C TYR A 137 13.67 -10.63 -1.15
N THR A 138 13.35 -11.86 -0.72
CA THR A 138 14.01 -12.49 0.45
C THR A 138 15.51 -12.65 0.24
N ASP A 139 15.92 -13.07 -0.94
CA ASP A 139 17.34 -13.25 -1.29
C ASP A 139 18.10 -11.92 -1.32
N ILE A 140 17.49 -10.85 -1.84
CA ILE A 140 18.05 -9.49 -1.79
C ILE A 140 18.31 -9.08 -0.33
N ILE A 141 17.32 -9.23 0.54
CA ILE A 141 17.43 -8.87 1.96
C ILE A 141 18.52 -9.69 2.64
N LYS A 142 18.57 -11.01 2.39
CA LYS A 142 19.59 -11.91 2.94
C LYS A 142 20.99 -11.58 2.45
N LYS A 143 21.16 -11.36 1.14
CA LYS A 143 22.43 -10.92 0.56
C LYS A 143 22.84 -9.54 1.08
N GLY A 144 21.90 -8.66 1.39
CA GLY A 144 22.12 -7.37 2.03
C GLY A 144 22.61 -7.47 3.47
N GLY A 145 22.54 -8.65 4.11
CA GLY A 145 22.99 -8.90 5.48
C GLY A 145 21.87 -8.84 6.54
N LEU A 146 20.63 -8.90 6.11
CA LEU A 146 19.46 -8.91 6.98
C LEU A 146 18.71 -10.26 6.89
N ASN A 147 17.86 -10.51 7.88
CA ASN A 147 16.95 -11.63 7.92
C ASN A 147 15.51 -11.10 7.75
N ALA A 148 14.87 -11.42 6.64
CA ALA A 148 13.48 -11.05 6.39
C ALA A 148 12.57 -11.91 7.29
N VAL A 149 12.01 -11.31 8.35
CA VAL A 149 11.09 -11.99 9.27
C VAL A 149 9.62 -11.75 8.93
N ILE A 150 9.35 -10.64 8.23
CA ILE A 150 8.03 -10.30 7.72
C ILE A 150 8.19 -9.80 6.29
N ILE A 151 7.37 -10.33 5.39
CA ILE A 151 7.17 -9.80 4.05
C ILE A 151 5.70 -9.49 3.92
N ASP A 152 5.38 -8.23 3.65
CA ASP A 152 4.01 -7.76 3.48
C ASP A 152 3.88 -6.99 2.17
N VAL A 153 2.68 -6.78 1.68
CA VAL A 153 2.44 -5.89 0.54
C VAL A 153 2.25 -4.47 1.08
N LYS A 154 2.81 -3.47 0.41
CA LYS A 154 2.84 -2.06 0.85
C LYS A 154 1.46 -1.53 1.30
N CYS A 155 0.38 -1.88 0.61
CA CYS A 155 -0.96 -1.44 0.99
C CYS A 155 -1.44 -2.02 2.33
N PHE A 156 -1.04 -3.25 2.70
CA PHE A 156 -1.38 -3.83 4.01
C PHE A 156 -0.50 -3.24 5.12
N ALA A 157 0.76 -2.96 4.84
CA ALA A 157 1.62 -2.22 5.74
C ALA A 157 1.05 -0.80 6.00
N LEU A 158 0.58 -0.12 4.94
CA LEU A 158 -0.09 1.18 5.05
C LEU A 158 -1.39 1.07 5.85
N LYS A 159 -2.20 0.02 5.62
CA LYS A 159 -3.39 -0.27 6.46
C LYS A 159 -3.01 -0.34 7.93
N SER A 160 -1.98 -1.10 8.26
CA SER A 160 -1.54 -1.28 9.64
C SER A 160 -1.10 0.05 10.28
N ALA A 161 -0.44 0.92 9.53
CA ALA A 161 -0.06 2.26 9.98
C ALA A 161 -1.30 3.15 10.22
N VAL A 162 -2.26 3.12 9.32
CA VAL A 162 -3.52 3.88 9.46
C VAL A 162 -4.31 3.42 10.68
N ASP A 163 -4.44 2.11 10.88
CA ASP A 163 -5.12 1.54 12.04
C ASP A 163 -4.46 1.97 13.36
N GLN A 164 -3.12 1.93 13.41
CA GLN A 164 -2.35 2.34 14.58
C GLN A 164 -2.55 3.82 14.90
N ILE A 165 -2.51 4.69 13.90
CA ILE A 165 -2.71 6.13 14.07
C ILE A 165 -4.14 6.44 14.52
N ASN A 166 -5.14 5.82 13.89
CA ASN A 166 -6.54 6.00 14.29
C ASN A 166 -6.78 5.55 15.74
N GLN A 167 -6.14 4.46 16.17
CA GLN A 167 -6.23 3.97 17.55
C GLN A 167 -5.60 4.95 18.54
N ILE A 168 -4.45 5.53 18.22
CA ILE A 168 -3.77 6.52 19.09
C ILE A 168 -4.57 7.81 19.15
N ALA A 169 -5.10 8.29 18.03
CA ALA A 169 -5.89 9.51 17.95
C ALA A 169 -7.20 9.44 18.72
N GLY A 170 -7.64 8.24 19.14
CA GLY A 170 -8.93 8.04 19.80
C GLY A 170 -10.11 8.49 18.93
N SER A 171 -9.94 8.49 17.62
CA SER A 171 -10.93 8.95 16.66
C SER A 171 -12.13 8.02 16.73
N ILE A 172 -13.18 8.48 17.40
CA ILE A 172 -14.51 7.81 17.48
C ILE A 172 -15.26 8.00 16.15
N GLU A 173 -14.78 8.83 15.25
CA GLU A 173 -15.38 9.06 13.94
C GLU A 173 -15.26 7.80 13.09
N ASP A 174 -16.37 7.09 12.93
CA ASP A 174 -16.55 5.93 12.04
C ASP A 174 -15.23 5.13 11.83
N SER A 175 -14.69 4.62 12.94
CA SER A 175 -13.41 3.91 12.97
C SER A 175 -13.31 2.74 11.96
N ASN A 176 -14.45 2.37 11.37
CA ASN A 176 -14.58 1.28 10.42
C ASN A 176 -14.51 1.73 8.94
N LEU A 177 -14.38 3.05 8.67
CA LEU A 177 -14.35 3.56 7.30
C LEU A 177 -13.30 4.66 7.14
N THR A 178 -12.14 4.29 6.64
CA THR A 178 -11.06 5.22 6.29
C THR A 178 -10.66 5.03 4.83
N ALA A 179 -10.55 6.12 4.08
CA ALA A 179 -10.07 6.08 2.71
C ALA A 179 -8.69 6.72 2.60
N VAL A 180 -7.80 6.06 1.87
CA VAL A 180 -6.43 6.51 1.60
C VAL A 180 -6.21 6.52 0.10
N LEU A 181 -5.63 7.61 -0.40
CA LEU A 181 -5.17 7.75 -1.76
C LEU A 181 -3.64 7.70 -1.76
N GLU A 182 -3.06 6.65 -2.32
CA GLU A 182 -1.64 6.64 -2.70
C GLU A 182 -1.51 7.37 -4.03
N PHE A 183 -0.76 8.47 -4.02
CA PHE A 183 -0.51 9.30 -5.19
C PHE A 183 1.00 9.46 -5.38
N GLY A 184 1.57 8.76 -6.34
CA GLY A 184 3.03 8.72 -6.49
C GLY A 184 3.48 8.41 -7.91
N LEU A 185 4.80 8.28 -8.06
CA LEU A 185 5.43 7.98 -9.34
C LEU A 185 5.22 6.54 -9.77
N ASP A 186 5.29 5.62 -8.82
CA ASP A 186 5.36 4.19 -9.09
C ASP A 186 4.05 3.49 -8.82
N GLU A 187 3.37 3.86 -7.76
CA GLU A 187 2.14 3.24 -7.32
C GLU A 187 1.05 4.28 -7.09
N ASN A 188 -0.15 3.97 -7.56
CA ASN A 188 -1.31 4.82 -7.43
C ASN A 188 -2.54 3.96 -7.23
N TYR A 189 -3.21 4.13 -6.10
CA TYR A 189 -4.43 3.40 -5.79
C TYR A 189 -5.28 4.12 -4.75
N VAL A 190 -6.56 3.84 -4.77
CA VAL A 190 -7.47 4.16 -3.66
C VAL A 190 -7.60 2.91 -2.80
N MET A 191 -7.33 3.03 -1.50
CA MET A 191 -7.57 2.00 -0.50
C MET A 191 -8.67 2.48 0.44
N ILE A 192 -9.77 1.74 0.51
CA ILE A 192 -10.87 2.00 1.44
C ILE A 192 -10.86 0.90 2.50
N LEU A 193 -10.66 1.30 3.75
CA LEU A 193 -10.74 0.40 4.89
C LEU A 193 -12.19 0.33 5.33
N TYR A 194 -12.81 -0.82 5.11
CA TYR A 194 -14.20 -1.08 5.47
C TYR A 194 -14.29 -2.39 6.25
N GLU A 195 -14.95 -2.34 7.42
CA GLU A 195 -15.06 -3.49 8.31
C GLU A 195 -13.70 -4.17 8.57
N ASN A 196 -12.68 -3.34 8.81
CA ASN A 196 -11.28 -3.75 9.01
C ASN A 196 -10.60 -4.44 7.80
N ASN A 197 -11.20 -4.39 6.61
CA ASN A 197 -10.67 -4.98 5.39
C ASN A 197 -10.30 -3.89 4.38
N PRO A 198 -9.17 -3.99 3.68
CA PRO A 198 -8.80 -3.06 2.63
C PRO A 198 -9.46 -3.46 1.31
N ILE A 199 -10.18 -2.52 0.72
CA ILE A 199 -10.69 -2.59 -0.66
C ILE A 199 -9.81 -1.68 -1.48
N ILE A 200 -9.10 -2.24 -2.47
CA ILE A 200 -8.08 -1.54 -3.23
C ILE A 200 -8.51 -1.44 -4.68
N THR A 201 -8.42 -0.24 -5.23
CA THR A 201 -8.66 0.04 -6.64
C THR A 201 -7.45 0.76 -7.21
N ASP A 202 -6.79 0.12 -8.18
CA ASP A 202 -5.65 0.70 -8.87
C ASP A 202 -6.07 1.92 -9.69
N ILE A 203 -5.22 2.95 -9.68
CA ILE A 203 -5.37 4.15 -10.47
C ILE A 203 -4.25 4.20 -11.50
N PHE A 204 -4.60 4.29 -12.75
CA PHE A 204 -3.63 4.29 -13.83
C PHE A 204 -3.08 5.68 -14.12
N ILE A 205 -1.74 5.81 -14.09
CA ILE A 205 -1.01 7.00 -14.57
C ILE A 205 -0.25 6.61 -15.83
N ARG A 206 -0.44 7.38 -16.90
CA ARG A 206 0.27 7.19 -18.17
C ARG A 206 1.75 7.51 -18.00
N SER A 207 2.62 6.82 -18.73
CA SER A 207 4.08 7.03 -18.67
C SER A 207 4.48 8.49 -18.94
N GLN A 208 3.80 9.18 -19.87
CA GLN A 208 4.03 10.60 -20.13
C GLN A 208 3.64 11.52 -18.97
N ASP A 209 2.64 11.13 -18.16
CA ASP A 209 2.18 11.92 -17.02
C ASP A 209 3.15 11.79 -15.83
N ARG A 210 3.96 10.72 -15.76
CA ARG A 210 5.01 10.57 -14.72
C ARG A 210 6.06 11.67 -14.79
N LYS A 211 6.45 12.07 -16.00
CA LYS A 211 7.39 13.19 -16.18
C LYS A 211 6.80 14.50 -15.68
N THR A 212 5.52 14.75 -15.96
CA THR A 212 4.80 15.93 -15.45
C THR A 212 4.75 15.93 -13.92
N LEU A 213 4.55 14.75 -13.28
CA LEU A 213 4.54 14.63 -11.83
C LEU A 213 5.89 15.00 -11.19
N GLN A 214 7.01 14.65 -11.84
CA GLN A 214 8.34 14.89 -11.30
C GLN A 214 8.86 16.29 -11.52
N GLU A 215 8.62 16.86 -12.72
CA GLU A 215 9.35 18.00 -13.23
C GLU A 215 8.49 19.26 -13.42
N SER A 216 7.17 19.11 -13.55
CA SER A 216 6.33 20.27 -13.90
C SER A 216 6.09 21.18 -12.70
N SER A 217 6.34 22.47 -12.92
CA SER A 217 5.87 23.57 -12.10
C SER A 217 4.71 24.34 -12.76
N ASN A 218 4.24 23.88 -13.92
CA ASN A 218 3.15 24.49 -14.64
C ASN A 218 1.80 24.03 -14.10
N GLN A 219 1.08 24.95 -13.47
CA GLN A 219 -0.20 24.67 -12.82
C GLN A 219 -1.27 24.13 -13.81
N GLU A 220 -1.27 24.58 -15.07
CA GLU A 220 -2.25 24.08 -16.05
C GLU A 220 -2.00 22.62 -16.42
N GLU A 221 -0.74 22.20 -16.56
CA GLU A 221 -0.37 20.82 -16.81
C GLU A 221 -0.72 19.93 -15.62
N MET A 222 -0.41 20.40 -14.41
CA MET A 222 -0.76 19.72 -13.16
C MET A 222 -2.29 19.55 -13.02
N ASP A 223 -3.05 20.62 -13.26
CA ASP A 223 -4.52 20.58 -13.20
C ASP A 223 -5.11 19.65 -14.28
N ALA A 224 -4.52 19.59 -15.46
CA ALA A 224 -4.94 18.70 -16.53
C ALA A 224 -4.67 17.23 -16.20
N LEU A 225 -3.52 16.94 -15.60
CA LEU A 225 -3.18 15.60 -15.10
C LEU A 225 -4.15 15.19 -13.99
N VAL A 226 -4.33 16.05 -13.00
CA VAL A 226 -5.22 15.78 -11.86
C VAL A 226 -6.65 15.54 -12.32
N ARG A 227 -7.20 16.30 -13.27
CA ARG A 227 -8.56 16.04 -13.79
C ARG A 227 -8.71 14.61 -14.32
N ARG A 228 -7.74 14.12 -15.09
CA ARG A 228 -7.77 12.74 -15.62
C ARG A 228 -7.65 11.70 -14.51
N TYR A 229 -6.74 11.93 -13.59
CA TYR A 229 -6.50 11.06 -12.43
C TYR A 229 -7.73 10.99 -11.53
N MET A 230 -8.29 12.13 -11.17
CA MET A 230 -9.45 12.23 -10.28
C MET A 230 -10.73 11.63 -10.86
N THR A 231 -10.84 11.47 -12.18
CA THR A 231 -11.96 10.74 -12.79
C THR A 231 -11.96 9.27 -12.32
N GLN A 232 -10.79 8.62 -12.28
CA GLN A 232 -10.65 7.26 -11.80
C GLN A 232 -10.86 7.16 -10.28
N VAL A 233 -10.32 8.13 -9.52
CA VAL A 233 -10.54 8.21 -8.05
C VAL A 233 -12.02 8.34 -7.73
N LYS A 234 -12.74 9.21 -8.44
CA LYS A 234 -14.20 9.36 -8.29
C LYS A 234 -14.93 8.05 -8.56
N GLN A 235 -14.57 7.36 -9.65
CA GLN A 235 -15.19 6.10 -10.00
C GLN A 235 -14.97 5.06 -8.90
N ALA A 236 -13.73 4.91 -8.39
CA ALA A 236 -13.41 3.98 -7.31
C ALA A 236 -14.22 4.26 -6.04
N VAL A 237 -14.36 5.54 -5.67
CA VAL A 237 -15.16 5.96 -4.52
C VAL A 237 -16.64 5.68 -4.75
N GLN A 238 -17.17 6.02 -5.93
CA GLN A 238 -18.59 5.81 -6.26
C GLN A 238 -18.96 4.33 -6.30
N ASP A 239 -18.12 3.48 -6.88
CA ASP A 239 -18.35 2.03 -6.95
C ASP A 239 -18.44 1.44 -5.53
N PHE A 240 -17.54 1.89 -4.63
CA PHE A 240 -17.60 1.51 -3.23
C PHE A 240 -18.88 2.01 -2.55
N GLU A 241 -19.22 3.31 -2.69
CA GLU A 241 -20.39 3.93 -2.07
C GLU A 241 -21.70 3.26 -2.52
N GLN A 242 -21.80 2.89 -3.80
CA GLN A 242 -22.95 2.18 -4.35
C GLN A 242 -23.05 0.74 -3.83
N LYS A 243 -21.91 0.04 -3.76
CA LYS A 243 -21.89 -1.37 -3.36
C LYS A 243 -22.19 -1.56 -1.87
N TYR A 244 -21.63 -0.69 -1.02
CA TYR A 244 -21.69 -0.86 0.44
C TYR A 244 -22.62 0.13 1.15
N GLU A 245 -23.29 1.01 0.40
CA GLU A 245 -24.20 2.04 0.92
C GLU A 245 -23.56 2.94 2.00
N LYS A 246 -22.27 3.21 1.85
CA LYS A 246 -21.48 4.05 2.76
C LYS A 246 -20.87 5.23 2.00
N ARG A 247 -20.69 6.38 2.68
CA ARG A 247 -20.12 7.58 2.07
C ARG A 247 -18.72 7.88 2.54
N ILE A 248 -17.82 8.15 1.57
CA ILE A 248 -16.47 8.61 1.82
C ILE A 248 -16.45 10.12 1.88
N ARG A 249 -16.15 10.67 3.07
CA ARG A 249 -16.09 12.12 3.27
C ARG A 249 -14.68 12.68 3.18
N ASN A 250 -13.68 11.90 3.54
CA ASN A 250 -12.29 12.30 3.58
C ASN A 250 -11.40 11.23 2.97
N LEU A 251 -10.40 11.68 2.20
CA LEU A 251 -9.30 10.87 1.69
C LEU A 251 -8.00 11.35 2.33
N LYS A 252 -7.33 10.46 3.03
CA LYS A 252 -5.96 10.68 3.50
C LYS A 252 -5.03 10.44 2.30
N VAL A 253 -4.20 11.40 1.96
CA VAL A 253 -3.28 11.30 0.82
C VAL A 253 -1.90 10.93 1.32
N THR A 254 -1.34 9.85 0.81
CA THR A 254 0.07 9.51 0.98
C THR A 254 0.79 9.64 -0.36
N SER A 255 2.04 10.08 -0.36
CA SER A 255 2.79 10.35 -1.57
C SER A 255 4.29 10.30 -1.33
N ASN A 256 5.04 9.94 -2.36
CA ASN A 256 6.48 10.07 -2.42
C ASN A 256 6.93 11.30 -3.26
N LEU A 257 5.99 12.14 -3.69
CA LEU A 257 6.26 13.38 -4.43
C LEU A 257 6.65 14.50 -3.48
N GLN A 258 7.71 15.23 -3.79
CA GLN A 258 8.14 16.38 -2.99
C GLN A 258 7.15 17.56 -3.08
N ASN A 259 6.44 17.68 -4.19
CA ASN A 259 5.48 18.75 -4.47
C ASN A 259 4.01 18.31 -4.32
N VAL A 260 3.73 17.31 -3.51
CA VAL A 260 2.37 16.77 -3.34
C VAL A 260 1.36 17.83 -2.89
N GLU A 261 1.77 18.80 -2.08
CA GLU A 261 0.89 19.87 -1.58
C GLU A 261 0.33 20.74 -2.70
N ASP A 262 1.10 20.97 -3.77
CA ASP A 262 0.66 21.72 -4.96
C ASP A 262 -0.49 20.98 -5.65
N TYR A 263 -0.48 19.64 -5.64
CA TYR A 263 -1.54 18.81 -6.20
C TYR A 263 -2.81 18.78 -5.34
N LEU A 264 -2.72 18.92 -4.02
CA LEU A 264 -3.88 18.87 -3.13
C LEU A 264 -4.90 19.99 -3.44
N GLY A 265 -4.42 21.17 -3.84
CA GLY A 265 -5.27 22.26 -4.30
C GLY A 265 -6.11 21.86 -5.52
N SER A 266 -5.51 21.17 -6.47
CA SER A 266 -6.17 20.66 -7.66
C SER A 266 -7.13 19.51 -7.34
N PHE A 267 -6.81 18.64 -6.37
CA PHE A 267 -7.74 17.61 -5.92
C PHE A 267 -9.02 18.19 -5.35
N ARG A 268 -8.91 19.20 -4.47
CA ARG A 268 -10.07 19.87 -3.85
C ARG A 268 -11.01 20.51 -4.86
N LYS A 269 -10.45 21.08 -5.95
CA LYS A 269 -11.25 21.66 -7.06
C LYS A 269 -12.06 20.59 -7.82
N ASN A 270 -11.57 19.36 -7.86
CA ASN A 270 -12.18 18.29 -8.65
C ASN A 270 -13.18 17.44 -7.86
N MET A 271 -13.09 17.39 -6.52
CA MET A 271 -14.08 16.70 -5.66
C MET A 271 -14.45 17.59 -4.48
N VAL A 272 -15.44 18.44 -4.69
CA VAL A 272 -15.85 19.51 -3.76
C VAL A 272 -16.41 18.97 -2.43
N ASN A 273 -17.00 17.78 -2.45
CA ASN A 273 -17.65 17.17 -1.27
C ASN A 273 -16.75 16.21 -0.50
N THR A 274 -15.49 16.09 -0.89
CA THR A 274 -14.53 15.19 -0.26
C THR A 274 -13.33 15.98 0.25
N GLY A 275 -12.98 15.81 1.52
CA GLY A 275 -11.78 16.39 2.11
C GLY A 275 -10.53 15.62 1.66
N TYR A 276 -9.42 16.34 1.48
CA TYR A 276 -8.09 15.78 1.19
C TYR A 276 -7.10 16.30 2.20
N ASN A 277 -6.49 15.41 2.95
CA ASN A 277 -5.47 15.73 3.93
C ASN A 277 -4.25 14.83 3.71
N LEU A 278 -3.05 15.36 3.86
CA LEU A 278 -1.85 14.54 3.87
C LEU A 278 -1.92 13.56 5.05
N PHE A 279 -1.51 12.34 4.80
CA PHE A 279 -1.32 11.33 5.81
C PHE A 279 0.12 11.43 6.30
N ASP A 280 0.29 11.75 7.57
CA ASP A 280 1.58 11.72 8.23
C ASP A 280 1.83 10.33 8.82
N PRO A 281 2.76 9.54 8.27
CA PRO A 281 3.07 8.20 8.77
C PRO A 281 3.74 8.20 10.15
N PHE A 282 4.21 9.35 10.62
CA PHE A 282 4.82 9.51 11.93
C PHE A 282 3.86 10.00 13.01
N ASP A 283 2.60 10.25 12.63
CA ASP A 283 1.59 10.67 13.59
C ASP A 283 1.43 9.61 14.70
N GLY A 284 1.58 10.01 15.95
CA GLY A 284 1.59 9.09 17.09
C GLY A 284 2.87 8.29 17.32
N ILE A 285 3.91 8.47 16.50
CA ILE A 285 5.25 7.91 16.74
C ILE A 285 6.11 9.00 17.40
N LYS A 286 6.82 8.66 18.47
CA LYS A 286 7.75 9.59 19.08
C LYS A 286 8.99 9.74 18.21
N ILE A 287 9.23 10.94 17.71
CA ILE A 287 10.42 11.28 16.94
C ILE A 287 11.43 11.95 17.90
N PRO A 288 12.65 11.42 18.04
CA PRO A 288 13.70 12.11 18.80
C PRO A 288 14.12 13.42 18.12
N ALA A 289 14.39 14.46 18.90
CA ALA A 289 14.76 15.79 18.39
C ALA A 289 15.97 15.79 17.42
N GLN A 290 16.77 14.74 17.43
CA GLN A 290 17.90 14.55 16.52
C GLN A 290 17.47 14.16 15.09
N LEU A 291 16.28 13.61 14.92
CA LEU A 291 15.72 13.18 13.64
C LEU A 291 14.64 14.14 13.11
N GLU A 292 14.26 15.17 13.90
CA GLU A 292 13.24 16.15 13.47
C GLU A 292 13.74 17.08 12.34
N ASN A 293 15.04 17.11 12.08
CA ASN A 293 15.67 17.98 11.07
C ASN A 293 16.27 17.21 9.88
N ASP A 294 16.13 15.89 9.83
CA ASP A 294 16.55 15.03 8.72
C ASP A 294 15.36 14.67 7.81
#